data_7ea8182b55dc1ad7930640ed1b580070
#
_entry.id   7ea8182b55dc1ad7930640ed1b580070
#
_cell.length_a   1.000
_cell.length_b   1.000
_cell.length_c   1.000
_cell.angle_alpha   90.00
_cell.angle_beta   90.00
_cell.angle_gamma   90.00
#
_symmetry.space_group_name_H-M   'P 1'
#
loop_
_entity.id
_entity.type
_entity.pdbx_description
1 polymer ?
#
loop_
_entity_poly.entity_id
_entity_poly.type
_entity_poly.pdbx_seq_one_letter_code
_entity_poly.pdbx_strand_id
1 'polypeptide(L)'
;MFSLLTSLMSISTNILATPVKAAFVYVTPIGDHGWTYAHHNGVMHLKKVLGDDVIITEVENVPEDSDSERVITSLARKNDIVFTTSFGYMNPTANVAKRYPNVKFEHATGYMPSKNVANYQAKFYEGRHVLGRIAGGVTKNNIIGWVASFPIPEVIRDINSAFLAAKSVNPNVEMKIIWVYTWFDPGKESNAANALIAQGADVLFQHTASTAVMTAAEDNGVYAFGQASDMREWGPNAQLTGIINDWGPYYVERIKAVRDGTWASADSFEGIKEGMVKFAPMNQNIPTDVKNDAMKAIIDFAMEKVDPFTGPINKQDGTSWLGAGEIAPIADLMGMQFYVEGIESQFPN
;
A
#
# COMPACT_ATOMS: atom_id res chain seq x y z
N MET A 1 72.04 -24.98 13.70
CA MET A 1 70.68 -25.45 13.60
C MET A 1 69.83 -24.19 13.27
N PHE A 2 69.52 -23.93 11.99
CA PHE A 2 68.73 -22.84 11.57
C PHE A 2 67.32 -23.37 11.29
N SER A 3 66.29 -22.87 12.04
CA SER A 3 64.90 -23.21 11.86
C SER A 3 64.28 -22.22 10.88
N LEU A 4 63.86 -22.66 9.67
CA LEU A 4 63.08 -21.92 8.73
C LEU A 4 61.60 -21.94 9.19
N LEU A 5 61.05 -20.81 9.65
CA LEU A 5 59.59 -20.60 9.78
C LEU A 5 59.04 -20.26 8.40
N THR A 6 58.32 -21.18 7.79
CA THR A 6 57.47 -20.92 6.61
C THR A 6 56.15 -20.35 7.07
N SER A 7 55.94 -19.05 6.82
CA SER A 7 54.66 -18.36 7.01
C SER A 7 53.71 -18.73 5.85
N LEU A 8 52.64 -19.49 6.13
CA LEU A 8 51.54 -19.70 5.20
C LEU A 8 50.68 -18.42 5.19
N MET A 9 50.79 -17.64 4.13
CA MET A 9 49.81 -16.58 3.81
C MET A 9 48.53 -17.25 3.30
N SER A 10 47.47 -17.23 4.10
CA SER A 10 46.11 -17.57 3.67
C SER A 10 45.62 -16.49 2.74
N ILE A 11 45.58 -16.75 1.45
CA ILE A 11 44.91 -15.90 0.46
C ILE A 11 43.43 -16.17 0.62
N SER A 12 42.71 -15.27 1.32
CA SER A 12 41.24 -15.24 1.32
C SER A 12 40.81 -14.79 -0.08
N THR A 13 40.44 -15.73 -0.93
CA THR A 13 39.73 -15.44 -2.16
C THR A 13 38.33 -14.95 -1.77
N ASN A 14 38.07 -13.64 -1.85
CA ASN A 14 36.74 -13.10 -1.88
C ASN A 14 36.04 -13.70 -3.12
N ILE A 15 35.28 -14.75 -2.95
CA ILE A 15 34.33 -15.22 -3.94
C ILE A 15 33.27 -14.15 -3.96
N LEU A 16 33.26 -13.29 -4.99
CA LEU A 16 32.16 -12.37 -5.26
C LEU A 16 30.90 -13.22 -5.39
N ALA A 17 29.94 -13.00 -4.51
CA ALA A 17 28.67 -13.70 -4.58
C ALA A 17 28.00 -13.36 -5.93
N THR A 18 27.42 -14.36 -6.58
CA THR A 18 26.69 -14.13 -7.82
C THR A 18 25.52 -13.18 -7.54
N PRO A 19 25.34 -12.10 -8.33
CA PRO A 19 24.21 -11.19 -8.13
C PRO A 19 22.87 -11.91 -8.17
N VAL A 20 21.97 -11.56 -7.26
CA VAL A 20 20.58 -12.07 -7.26
C VAL A 20 19.83 -11.46 -8.44
N LYS A 21 19.18 -12.28 -9.25
CA LYS A 21 18.31 -11.84 -10.34
C LYS A 21 16.88 -11.68 -9.82
N ALA A 22 16.39 -10.45 -9.80
CA ALA A 22 15.08 -10.09 -9.30
C ALA A 22 14.20 -9.50 -10.43
N ALA A 23 12.95 -9.93 -10.50
CA ALA A 23 11.98 -9.36 -11.42
C ALA A 23 10.80 -8.76 -10.67
N PHE A 24 10.25 -7.66 -11.21
CA PHE A 24 9.08 -6.96 -10.70
C PHE A 24 8.02 -6.86 -11.79
N VAL A 25 6.78 -7.22 -11.46
CA VAL A 25 5.64 -7.23 -12.39
C VAL A 25 4.63 -6.20 -11.90
N TYR A 26 4.37 -5.19 -12.72
CA TYR A 26 3.53 -4.04 -12.41
C TYR A 26 2.24 -4.04 -13.23
N VAL A 27 1.13 -3.73 -12.59
CA VAL A 27 -0.20 -3.69 -13.22
C VAL A 27 -0.44 -2.41 -14.01
N THR A 28 0.22 -1.32 -13.65
CA THR A 28 0.12 0.02 -14.25
C THR A 28 1.49 0.52 -14.69
N PRO A 29 1.60 1.63 -15.42
CA PRO A 29 2.90 2.20 -15.76
C PRO A 29 3.60 2.78 -14.53
N ILE A 30 4.93 2.78 -14.52
CA ILE A 30 5.74 3.42 -13.47
C ILE A 30 5.37 4.91 -13.32
N GLY A 31 4.96 5.56 -14.42
CA GLY A 31 4.51 6.95 -14.43
C GLY A 31 3.07 7.17 -13.92
N ASP A 32 2.45 6.22 -13.22
CA ASP A 32 1.12 6.39 -12.62
C ASP A 32 1.12 7.37 -11.43
N HIS A 33 2.30 7.59 -10.83
CA HIS A 33 2.55 8.39 -9.64
C HIS A 33 1.87 7.89 -8.35
N GLY A 34 1.25 6.72 -8.40
CA GLY A 34 0.60 6.05 -7.27
C GLY A 34 1.24 4.72 -6.93
N TRP A 35 0.49 3.63 -7.14
CA TRP A 35 0.85 2.28 -6.71
C TRP A 35 2.15 1.76 -7.36
N THR A 36 2.21 1.71 -8.69
CA THR A 36 3.40 1.21 -9.40
C THR A 36 4.60 2.13 -9.18
N TYR A 37 4.40 3.44 -9.16
CA TYR A 37 5.45 4.41 -8.83
C TYR A 37 6.05 4.15 -7.44
N ALA A 38 5.24 3.85 -6.42
CA ALA A 38 5.73 3.53 -5.09
C ALA A 38 6.58 2.25 -5.07
N HIS A 39 6.17 1.21 -5.79
CA HIS A 39 6.95 -0.02 -5.95
C HIS A 39 8.27 0.24 -6.69
N HIS A 40 8.24 1.03 -7.77
CA HIS A 40 9.45 1.44 -8.49
C HIS A 40 10.42 2.22 -7.60
N ASN A 41 9.92 3.13 -6.76
CA ASN A 41 10.76 3.83 -5.77
C ASN A 41 11.42 2.84 -4.80
N GLY A 42 10.72 1.79 -4.40
CA GLY A 42 11.29 0.67 -3.64
C GLY A 42 12.42 -0.04 -4.38
N VAL A 43 12.25 -0.26 -5.69
CA VAL A 43 13.31 -0.82 -6.56
C VAL A 43 14.50 0.12 -6.70
N MET A 44 14.27 1.42 -6.81
CA MET A 44 15.36 2.41 -6.85
C MET A 44 16.14 2.45 -5.53
N HIS A 45 15.44 2.32 -4.38
CA HIS A 45 16.09 2.14 -3.09
C HIS A 45 16.92 0.86 -3.04
N LEU A 46 16.36 -0.27 -3.50
CA LEU A 46 17.05 -1.55 -3.59
C LEU A 46 18.34 -1.44 -4.41
N LYS A 47 18.28 -0.83 -5.59
CA LYS A 47 19.42 -0.56 -6.45
C LYS A 47 20.51 0.28 -5.75
N LYS A 48 20.07 1.33 -5.05
CA LYS A 48 20.98 2.21 -4.31
C LYS A 48 21.72 1.48 -3.18
N VAL A 49 21.03 0.56 -2.50
CA VAL A 49 21.60 -0.17 -1.33
C VAL A 49 22.49 -1.33 -1.74
N LEU A 50 22.08 -2.11 -2.75
CA LEU A 50 22.77 -3.36 -3.14
C LEU A 50 23.68 -3.20 -4.36
N GLY A 51 23.53 -2.15 -5.16
CA GLY A 51 24.38 -1.91 -6.33
C GLY A 51 24.44 -3.10 -7.26
N ASP A 52 25.65 -3.60 -7.50
CA ASP A 52 25.92 -4.72 -8.40
C ASP A 52 25.57 -6.11 -7.81
N ASP A 53 25.18 -6.19 -6.54
CA ASP A 53 24.74 -7.43 -5.90
C ASP A 53 23.35 -7.89 -6.38
N VAL A 54 22.65 -7.08 -7.17
CA VAL A 54 21.32 -7.39 -7.72
C VAL A 54 21.19 -6.99 -9.18
N ILE A 55 20.60 -7.89 -10.00
CA ILE A 55 20.21 -7.60 -11.38
C ILE A 55 18.69 -7.52 -11.42
N ILE A 56 18.15 -6.38 -11.86
CA ILE A 56 16.73 -6.07 -11.80
C ILE A 56 16.11 -6.08 -13.19
N THR A 57 14.93 -6.69 -13.30
CA THR A 57 14.04 -6.63 -14.46
C THR A 57 12.68 -6.10 -14.01
N GLU A 58 12.19 -5.04 -14.63
CA GLU A 58 10.86 -4.48 -14.36
C GLU A 58 9.98 -4.64 -15.61
N VAL A 59 8.72 -5.05 -15.44
CA VAL A 59 7.73 -5.21 -16.51
C VAL A 59 6.45 -4.50 -16.11
N GLU A 60 6.07 -3.51 -16.91
CA GLU A 60 4.91 -2.62 -16.66
C GLU A 60 3.69 -3.04 -17.48
N ASN A 61 2.52 -2.53 -17.07
CA ASN A 61 1.25 -2.69 -17.81
C ASN A 61 0.89 -4.14 -18.07
N VAL A 62 1.13 -5.02 -17.10
CA VAL A 62 0.74 -6.42 -17.19
C VAL A 62 -0.70 -6.54 -16.67
N PRO A 63 -1.68 -6.92 -17.52
CA PRO A 63 -3.06 -7.04 -17.08
C PRO A 63 -3.25 -8.21 -16.10
N GLU A 64 -4.27 -8.12 -15.23
CA GLU A 64 -4.60 -9.15 -14.23
C GLU A 64 -5.43 -10.32 -14.83
N ASP A 65 -5.06 -10.77 -16.00
CA ASP A 65 -5.71 -11.86 -16.73
C ASP A 65 -4.72 -13.01 -17.03
N SER A 66 -5.02 -13.84 -18.04
CA SER A 66 -4.16 -14.96 -18.46
C SER A 66 -2.75 -14.53 -18.91
N ASP A 67 -2.58 -13.28 -19.36
CA ASP A 67 -1.29 -12.76 -19.79
C ASP A 67 -0.32 -12.59 -18.61
N SER A 68 -0.83 -12.27 -17.40
CA SER A 68 0.01 -12.19 -16.19
C SER A 68 0.72 -13.51 -15.91
N GLU A 69 0.04 -14.66 -16.04
CA GLU A 69 0.67 -15.97 -15.81
C GLU A 69 1.78 -16.26 -16.84
N ARG A 70 1.58 -15.85 -18.09
CA ARG A 70 2.59 -15.97 -19.16
C ARG A 70 3.83 -15.12 -18.87
N VAL A 71 3.63 -13.86 -18.44
CA VAL A 71 4.73 -12.95 -18.08
C VAL A 71 5.49 -13.47 -16.87
N ILE A 72 4.79 -13.82 -15.78
CA ILE A 72 5.39 -14.36 -14.55
C ILE A 72 6.18 -15.64 -14.88
N THR A 73 5.64 -16.53 -15.72
CA THR A 73 6.34 -17.74 -16.20
C THR A 73 7.65 -17.41 -16.91
N SER A 74 7.63 -16.42 -17.80
CA SER A 74 8.82 -15.99 -18.54
C SER A 74 9.91 -15.45 -17.61
N LEU A 75 9.50 -14.70 -16.59
CA LEU A 75 10.40 -14.11 -15.58
C LEU A 75 10.95 -15.19 -14.64
N ALA A 76 10.14 -16.13 -14.20
CA ALA A 76 10.56 -17.23 -13.33
C ALA A 76 11.68 -18.10 -13.95
N ARG A 77 11.74 -18.19 -15.29
CA ARG A 77 12.82 -18.94 -16.00
C ARG A 77 14.18 -18.27 -15.91
N LYS A 78 14.26 -16.99 -15.56
CA LYS A 78 15.48 -16.17 -15.71
C LYS A 78 15.89 -15.50 -14.40
N ASN A 79 15.06 -15.56 -13.38
CA ASN A 79 15.25 -14.86 -12.11
C ASN A 79 15.19 -15.80 -10.92
N ASP A 80 15.86 -15.41 -9.85
CA ASP A 80 15.92 -16.15 -8.58
C ASP A 80 14.69 -15.83 -7.72
N ILE A 81 14.17 -14.60 -7.87
CA ILE A 81 12.99 -14.11 -7.16
C ILE A 81 12.13 -13.22 -8.09
N VAL A 82 10.81 -13.33 -7.96
CA VAL A 82 9.83 -12.55 -8.72
C VAL A 82 8.85 -11.88 -7.76
N PHE A 83 8.76 -10.56 -7.83
CA PHE A 83 7.78 -9.74 -7.10
C PHE A 83 6.59 -9.46 -8.02
N THR A 84 5.39 -9.84 -7.57
CA THR A 84 4.13 -9.62 -8.28
C THR A 84 3.28 -8.64 -7.48
N THR A 85 3.12 -7.42 -8.01
CA THR A 85 2.69 -6.25 -7.22
C THR A 85 1.22 -5.88 -7.39
N SER A 86 0.33 -6.85 -7.61
CA SER A 86 -1.10 -6.57 -7.66
C SER A 86 -1.93 -7.74 -7.14
N PHE A 87 -3.07 -7.44 -6.52
CA PHE A 87 -4.00 -8.43 -5.95
C PHE A 87 -4.41 -9.50 -6.96
N GLY A 88 -4.73 -9.13 -8.19
CA GLY A 88 -5.17 -10.06 -9.23
C GLY A 88 -4.09 -11.01 -9.74
N TYR A 89 -2.82 -10.79 -9.39
CA TYR A 89 -1.75 -11.74 -9.69
C TYR A 89 -1.67 -12.94 -8.73
N MET A 90 -2.54 -13.03 -7.74
CA MET A 90 -2.48 -14.07 -6.70
C MET A 90 -2.55 -15.49 -7.29
N ASN A 91 -3.58 -15.80 -8.09
CA ASN A 91 -3.72 -17.11 -8.72
C ASN A 91 -2.62 -17.38 -9.76
N PRO A 92 -2.30 -16.45 -10.70
CA PRO A 92 -1.17 -16.59 -11.62
C PRO A 92 0.15 -16.89 -10.91
N THR A 93 0.48 -16.15 -9.83
CA THR A 93 1.69 -16.38 -9.03
C THR A 93 1.70 -17.77 -8.42
N ALA A 94 0.61 -18.19 -7.76
CA ALA A 94 0.50 -19.51 -7.15
C ALA A 94 0.64 -20.66 -8.18
N ASN A 95 0.08 -20.49 -9.39
CA ASN A 95 0.18 -21.46 -10.48
C ASN A 95 1.61 -21.57 -11.01
N VAL A 96 2.29 -20.45 -11.20
CA VAL A 96 3.68 -20.44 -11.67
C VAL A 96 4.61 -21.01 -10.60
N ALA A 97 4.43 -20.64 -9.35
CA ALA A 97 5.26 -21.10 -8.24
C ALA A 97 5.30 -22.63 -8.10
N LYS A 98 4.19 -23.32 -8.35
CA LYS A 98 4.11 -24.79 -8.36
C LYS A 98 5.03 -25.40 -9.42
N ARG A 99 5.21 -24.74 -10.58
CA ARG A 99 6.03 -25.21 -11.69
C ARG A 99 7.51 -24.85 -11.55
N TYR A 100 7.80 -23.84 -10.73
CA TYR A 100 9.18 -23.33 -10.49
C TYR A 100 9.53 -23.34 -9.00
N PRO A 101 9.66 -24.53 -8.37
CA PRO A 101 9.80 -24.64 -6.91
C PRO A 101 11.10 -24.07 -6.34
N ASN A 102 12.09 -23.83 -7.18
CA ASN A 102 13.38 -23.24 -6.78
C ASN A 102 13.37 -21.71 -6.84
N VAL A 103 12.42 -21.10 -7.58
CA VAL A 103 12.25 -19.64 -7.66
C VAL A 103 11.42 -19.18 -6.48
N LYS A 104 11.77 -18.03 -5.92
CA LYS A 104 11.04 -17.38 -4.84
C LYS A 104 10.04 -16.39 -5.43
N PHE A 105 8.88 -16.28 -4.81
CA PHE A 105 7.84 -15.33 -5.21
C PHE A 105 7.43 -14.50 -4.01
N GLU A 106 7.34 -13.20 -4.23
CA GLU A 106 6.82 -12.22 -3.28
C GLU A 106 5.57 -11.60 -3.89
N HIS A 107 4.41 -11.85 -3.29
CA HIS A 107 3.15 -11.38 -3.82
C HIS A 107 2.55 -10.31 -2.91
N ALA A 108 2.38 -9.09 -3.47
CA ALA A 108 1.77 -7.97 -2.77
C ALA A 108 0.26 -8.16 -2.61
N THR A 109 -0.27 -7.84 -1.44
CA THR A 109 -1.71 -7.82 -1.10
C THR A 109 -2.44 -9.16 -1.20
N GLY A 110 -1.70 -10.27 -1.38
CA GLY A 110 -2.26 -11.61 -1.43
C GLY A 110 -2.42 -12.28 -0.06
N TYR A 111 -3.07 -13.46 -0.09
CA TYR A 111 -3.28 -14.31 1.09
C TYR A 111 -3.13 -15.81 0.78
N MET A 112 -2.39 -16.17 -0.26
CA MET A 112 -2.14 -17.56 -0.67
C MET A 112 -0.65 -17.90 -0.58
N PRO A 113 -0.05 -18.02 0.63
CA PRO A 113 1.35 -18.40 0.78
C PRO A 113 1.56 -19.87 0.39
N SER A 114 2.79 -20.19 0.00
CA SER A 114 3.24 -21.59 -0.22
C SER A 114 4.72 -21.70 0.12
N LYS A 115 5.31 -22.88 -0.03
CA LYS A 115 6.73 -23.12 0.30
C LYS A 115 7.68 -22.11 -0.36
N ASN A 116 7.35 -21.59 -1.55
CA ASN A 116 8.15 -20.63 -2.30
C ASN A 116 7.37 -19.36 -2.71
N VAL A 117 6.22 -19.10 -2.07
CA VAL A 117 5.45 -17.84 -2.20
C VAL A 117 5.29 -17.24 -0.81
N ALA A 118 5.73 -16.02 -0.63
CA ALA A 118 5.43 -15.18 0.51
C ALA A 118 4.48 -14.06 0.08
N ASN A 119 3.61 -13.62 0.99
CA ASN A 119 2.78 -12.43 0.77
C ASN A 119 3.30 -11.27 1.60
N TYR A 120 3.17 -10.06 1.07
CA TYR A 120 3.49 -8.84 1.80
C TYR A 120 2.42 -7.77 1.58
N GLN A 121 2.08 -7.09 2.64
CA GLN A 121 1.07 -6.04 2.63
C GLN A 121 1.49 -4.92 3.57
N ALA A 122 0.99 -3.71 3.28
CA ALA A 122 1.05 -2.63 4.24
C ALA A 122 -0.29 -2.47 4.96
N LYS A 123 -0.25 -2.06 6.23
CA LYS A 123 -1.42 -1.67 7.01
C LYS A 123 -1.87 -0.27 6.59
N PHE A 124 -2.29 -0.12 5.33
CA PHE A 124 -2.73 1.19 4.79
C PHE A 124 -3.81 1.82 5.66
N TYR A 125 -4.70 1.00 6.22
CA TYR A 125 -5.78 1.43 7.10
C TYR A 125 -5.30 2.20 8.34
N GLU A 126 -4.07 1.98 8.85
CA GLU A 126 -3.49 2.82 9.89
C GLU A 126 -3.25 4.25 9.37
N GLY A 127 -2.66 4.37 8.18
CA GLY A 127 -2.49 5.65 7.50
C GLY A 127 -3.84 6.31 7.18
N ARG A 128 -4.82 5.53 6.70
CA ARG A 128 -6.17 6.04 6.43
C ARG A 128 -6.88 6.56 7.68
N HIS A 129 -6.65 5.93 8.83
CA HIS A 129 -7.13 6.45 10.10
C HIS A 129 -6.60 7.87 10.37
N VAL A 130 -5.29 8.08 10.21
CA VAL A 130 -4.69 9.41 10.39
C VAL A 130 -5.28 10.42 9.41
N LEU A 131 -5.39 10.04 8.11
CA LEU A 131 -6.00 10.92 7.11
C LEU A 131 -7.48 11.19 7.40
N GLY A 132 -8.22 10.21 7.91
CA GLY A 132 -9.62 10.36 8.31
C GLY A 132 -9.80 11.41 9.41
N ARG A 133 -8.92 11.41 10.43
CA ARG A 133 -8.93 12.44 11.48
C ARG A 133 -8.67 13.83 10.92
N ILE A 134 -7.71 13.97 9.98
CA ILE A 134 -7.46 15.24 9.31
C ILE A 134 -8.70 15.65 8.51
N ALA A 135 -9.29 14.75 7.72
CA ALA A 135 -10.47 15.03 6.91
C ALA A 135 -11.65 15.51 7.75
N GLY A 136 -11.97 14.81 8.85
CA GLY A 136 -13.02 15.21 9.79
C GLY A 136 -12.78 16.57 10.43
N GLY A 137 -11.50 16.91 10.70
CA GLY A 137 -11.11 18.17 11.32
C GLY A 137 -11.09 19.38 10.37
N VAL A 138 -10.98 19.16 9.03
CA VAL A 138 -10.87 20.26 8.04
C VAL A 138 -12.11 20.43 7.17
N THR A 139 -12.95 19.39 7.03
CA THR A 139 -14.17 19.50 6.20
C THR A 139 -15.10 20.60 6.72
N LYS A 140 -15.64 21.38 5.81
CA LYS A 140 -16.62 22.45 6.10
C LYS A 140 -18.04 22.01 5.79
N ASN A 141 -18.18 21.14 4.77
CA ASN A 141 -19.47 20.63 4.31
C ASN A 141 -19.89 19.36 5.05
N ASN A 142 -19.01 18.76 5.87
CA ASN A 142 -19.15 17.44 6.48
C ASN A 142 -19.26 16.30 5.45
N ILE A 143 -18.88 16.51 4.20
CA ILE A 143 -18.95 15.50 3.14
C ILE A 143 -17.54 15.16 2.65
N ILE A 144 -17.17 13.92 2.86
CA ILE A 144 -15.92 13.34 2.36
C ILE A 144 -16.24 12.48 1.14
N GLY A 145 -15.49 12.67 0.05
CA GLY A 145 -15.60 11.87 -1.16
C GLY A 145 -14.50 10.80 -1.23
N TRP A 146 -14.84 9.60 -1.71
CA TRP A 146 -13.88 8.54 -1.96
C TRP A 146 -13.98 8.00 -3.38
N VAL A 147 -12.91 8.14 -4.17
CA VAL A 147 -12.76 7.47 -5.46
C VAL A 147 -12.14 6.10 -5.21
N ALA A 148 -12.95 5.05 -5.31
CA ALA A 148 -12.58 3.69 -4.99
C ALA A 148 -12.29 2.86 -6.25
N SER A 149 -11.24 2.03 -6.21
CA SER A 149 -10.82 1.18 -7.32
C SER A 149 -11.69 -0.08 -7.46
N PHE A 150 -11.36 -1.15 -6.76
CA PHE A 150 -12.11 -2.41 -6.73
C PHE A 150 -12.55 -2.76 -5.31
N PRO A 151 -13.71 -3.40 -5.12
CA PRO A 151 -14.22 -3.75 -3.79
C PRO A 151 -13.54 -4.99 -3.21
N ILE A 152 -12.22 -4.91 -3.05
CA ILE A 152 -11.43 -5.93 -2.35
C ILE A 152 -11.30 -5.58 -0.87
N PRO A 153 -11.00 -6.56 0.00
CA PRO A 153 -10.92 -6.35 1.45
C PRO A 153 -10.01 -5.19 1.87
N GLU A 154 -8.89 -4.99 1.17
CA GLU A 154 -7.96 -3.89 1.43
C GLU A 154 -8.62 -2.53 1.28
N VAL A 155 -9.30 -2.29 0.15
CA VAL A 155 -9.95 -1.00 -0.14
C VAL A 155 -11.10 -0.75 0.82
N ILE A 156 -11.87 -1.80 1.15
CA ILE A 156 -13.02 -1.70 2.05
C ILE A 156 -12.57 -1.36 3.47
N ARG A 157 -11.54 -2.03 4.01
CA ARG A 157 -11.02 -1.69 5.35
C ARG A 157 -10.39 -0.30 5.41
N ASP A 158 -9.79 0.17 4.32
CA ASP A 158 -9.25 1.52 4.20
C ASP A 158 -10.35 2.57 4.33
N ILE A 159 -11.45 2.37 3.60
CA ILE A 159 -12.65 3.23 3.65
C ILE A 159 -13.23 3.23 5.07
N ASN A 160 -13.43 2.05 5.66
CA ASN A 160 -13.99 1.91 7.00
C ASN A 160 -13.12 2.60 8.06
N SER A 161 -11.81 2.42 7.99
CA SER A 161 -10.86 3.02 8.93
C SER A 161 -10.87 4.55 8.84
N ALA A 162 -10.82 5.11 7.62
CA ALA A 162 -10.89 6.56 7.43
C ALA A 162 -12.21 7.14 7.92
N PHE A 163 -13.33 6.45 7.65
CA PHE A 163 -14.63 6.91 8.09
C PHE A 163 -14.78 6.92 9.61
N LEU A 164 -14.42 5.82 10.28
CA LEU A 164 -14.44 5.73 11.76
C LEU A 164 -13.60 6.84 12.39
N ALA A 165 -12.41 7.08 11.83
CA ALA A 165 -11.53 8.14 12.29
C ALA A 165 -12.12 9.54 12.09
N ALA A 166 -12.70 9.82 10.92
CA ALA A 166 -13.37 11.10 10.64
C ALA A 166 -14.56 11.33 11.58
N LYS A 167 -15.40 10.30 11.78
CA LYS A 167 -16.53 10.34 12.74
C LYS A 167 -16.10 10.58 14.16
N SER A 168 -14.93 10.08 14.58
CA SER A 168 -14.43 10.26 15.95
C SER A 168 -14.08 11.71 16.29
N VAL A 169 -13.79 12.54 15.28
CA VAL A 169 -13.47 13.98 15.47
C VAL A 169 -14.61 14.89 14.98
N ASN A 170 -15.43 14.42 14.05
CA ASN A 170 -16.59 15.15 13.56
C ASN A 170 -17.79 14.19 13.37
N PRO A 171 -18.72 14.12 14.34
CA PRO A 171 -19.85 13.20 14.29
C PRO A 171 -20.82 13.41 13.11
N ASN A 172 -20.76 14.59 12.47
CA ASN A 172 -21.65 14.93 11.37
C ASN A 172 -21.12 14.51 9.99
N VAL A 173 -19.91 13.94 9.91
CA VAL A 173 -19.30 13.54 8.63
C VAL A 173 -20.14 12.48 7.93
N GLU A 174 -20.36 12.70 6.65
CA GLU A 174 -20.86 11.73 5.67
C GLU A 174 -19.71 11.31 4.74
N MET A 175 -19.72 10.06 4.27
CA MET A 175 -18.78 9.60 3.27
C MET A 175 -19.53 9.10 2.03
N LYS A 176 -19.20 9.70 0.87
CA LYS A 176 -19.73 9.32 -0.44
C LYS A 176 -18.66 8.58 -1.23
N ILE A 177 -19.01 7.44 -1.81
CA ILE A 177 -18.07 6.53 -2.45
C ILE A 177 -18.52 6.32 -3.91
N ILE A 178 -17.58 6.47 -4.85
CA ILE A 178 -17.77 6.10 -6.25
C ILE A 178 -16.73 5.04 -6.62
N TRP A 179 -17.20 3.84 -6.99
CA TRP A 179 -16.39 2.74 -7.48
C TRP A 179 -16.15 2.90 -8.98
N VAL A 180 -14.87 2.97 -9.39
CA VAL A 180 -14.51 3.18 -10.80
C VAL A 180 -14.08 1.87 -11.49
N TYR A 181 -13.91 0.78 -10.75
CA TYR A 181 -13.54 -0.56 -11.25
C TYR A 181 -12.31 -0.54 -12.14
N THR A 182 -11.30 0.19 -11.70
CA THR A 182 -9.97 0.23 -12.33
C THR A 182 -8.91 0.61 -11.29
N TRP A 183 -7.67 0.16 -11.49
CA TRP A 183 -6.54 0.64 -10.70
C TRP A 183 -6.01 1.98 -11.21
N PHE A 184 -6.07 2.21 -12.54
CA PHE A 184 -5.53 3.39 -13.19
C PHE A 184 -6.35 3.72 -14.45
N ASP A 185 -7.11 4.79 -14.39
CA ASP A 185 -7.84 5.38 -15.50
C ASP A 185 -8.10 6.87 -15.16
N PRO A 186 -7.18 7.77 -15.57
CA PRO A 186 -7.28 9.19 -15.23
C PRO A 186 -8.63 9.82 -15.62
N GLY A 187 -9.26 9.35 -16.71
CA GLY A 187 -10.55 9.85 -17.14
C GLY A 187 -11.69 9.46 -16.20
N LYS A 188 -11.77 8.18 -15.81
CA LYS A 188 -12.78 7.71 -14.85
C LYS A 188 -12.54 8.32 -13.47
N GLU A 189 -11.30 8.42 -13.04
CA GLU A 189 -10.91 8.99 -11.74
C GLU A 189 -11.30 10.46 -11.64
N SER A 190 -10.98 11.27 -12.67
CA SER A 190 -11.39 12.69 -12.75
C SER A 190 -12.91 12.85 -12.76
N ASN A 191 -13.64 12.03 -13.55
CA ASN A 191 -15.09 12.07 -13.59
C ASN A 191 -15.71 11.74 -12.23
N ALA A 192 -15.20 10.73 -11.53
CA ALA A 192 -15.67 10.35 -10.20
C ALA A 192 -15.37 11.44 -9.17
N ALA A 193 -14.18 12.04 -9.19
CA ALA A 193 -13.81 13.15 -8.32
C ALA A 193 -14.74 14.34 -8.51
N ASN A 194 -14.96 14.78 -9.75
CA ASN A 194 -15.86 15.89 -10.07
C ASN A 194 -17.32 15.59 -9.66
N ALA A 195 -17.77 14.35 -9.83
CA ALA A 195 -19.11 13.95 -9.39
C ALA A 195 -19.27 13.99 -7.86
N LEU A 196 -18.23 13.62 -7.10
CA LEU A 196 -18.21 13.73 -5.64
C LEU A 196 -18.21 15.20 -5.19
N ILE A 197 -17.40 16.05 -5.84
CA ILE A 197 -17.36 17.50 -5.58
C ILE A 197 -18.73 18.13 -5.85
N ALA A 198 -19.37 17.78 -6.96
CA ALA A 198 -20.71 18.26 -7.29
C ALA A 198 -21.78 17.81 -6.27
N GLN A 199 -21.54 16.72 -5.56
CA GLN A 199 -22.37 16.25 -4.45
C GLN A 199 -22.01 16.88 -3.10
N GLY A 200 -21.11 17.87 -3.08
CA GLY A 200 -20.73 18.64 -1.91
C GLY A 200 -19.48 18.16 -1.18
N ALA A 201 -18.77 17.14 -1.67
CA ALA A 201 -17.52 16.71 -1.06
C ALA A 201 -16.46 17.81 -1.15
N ASP A 202 -15.87 18.19 -0.01
CA ASP A 202 -14.82 19.20 0.07
C ASP A 202 -13.47 18.62 0.54
N VAL A 203 -13.43 17.30 0.80
CA VAL A 203 -12.21 16.53 1.05
C VAL A 203 -12.29 15.21 0.30
N LEU A 204 -11.30 14.91 -0.53
CA LEU A 204 -11.28 13.71 -1.36
C LEU A 204 -10.22 12.70 -0.91
N PHE A 205 -10.61 11.44 -0.92
CA PHE A 205 -9.72 10.27 -0.87
C PHE A 205 -9.73 9.57 -2.22
N GLN A 206 -8.67 8.84 -2.49
CA GLN A 206 -8.62 7.90 -3.61
C GLN A 206 -7.91 6.59 -3.19
N HIS A 207 -8.29 5.51 -3.89
CA HIS A 207 -7.54 4.25 -3.90
C HIS A 207 -7.33 3.82 -5.35
N THR A 208 -7.03 4.77 -6.19
CA THR A 208 -6.64 4.62 -7.60
C THR A 208 -5.27 5.27 -7.77
N ALA A 209 -4.58 4.96 -8.86
CA ALA A 209 -3.16 5.29 -8.94
C ALA A 209 -2.84 6.61 -9.64
N SER A 210 -3.79 7.20 -10.42
CA SER A 210 -3.47 8.42 -11.14
C SER A 210 -3.53 9.68 -10.27
N THR A 211 -2.95 10.75 -10.76
CA THR A 211 -3.00 12.07 -10.14
C THR A 211 -4.29 12.85 -10.43
N ALA A 212 -5.22 12.25 -11.19
CA ALA A 212 -6.42 12.95 -11.69
C ALA A 212 -7.36 13.43 -10.58
N VAL A 213 -7.47 12.67 -9.47
CA VAL A 213 -8.28 13.10 -8.31
C VAL A 213 -7.65 14.31 -7.63
N MET A 214 -6.31 14.32 -7.49
CA MET A 214 -5.58 15.45 -6.92
C MET A 214 -5.72 16.71 -7.77
N THR A 215 -5.57 16.57 -9.11
CA THR A 215 -5.76 17.68 -10.06
C THR A 215 -7.20 18.19 -10.01
N ALA A 216 -8.20 17.31 -9.98
CA ALA A 216 -9.60 17.73 -9.87
C ALA A 216 -9.87 18.49 -8.56
N ALA A 217 -9.26 18.07 -7.45
CA ALA A 217 -9.36 18.78 -6.17
C ALA A 217 -8.73 20.19 -6.24
N GLU A 218 -7.55 20.30 -6.83
CA GLU A 218 -6.86 21.60 -7.01
C GLU A 218 -7.68 22.54 -7.87
N ASP A 219 -8.18 22.07 -9.02
CA ASP A 219 -8.98 22.86 -9.97
C ASP A 219 -10.30 23.38 -9.37
N ASN A 220 -10.86 22.65 -8.41
CA ASN A 220 -12.13 23.01 -7.75
C ASN A 220 -11.94 23.65 -6.37
N GLY A 221 -10.72 23.85 -5.91
CA GLY A 221 -10.42 24.47 -4.61
C GLY A 221 -10.90 23.65 -3.40
N VAL A 222 -10.95 22.32 -3.52
CA VAL A 222 -11.24 21.38 -2.44
C VAL A 222 -9.96 20.64 -2.04
N TYR A 223 -9.99 19.93 -0.91
CA TYR A 223 -8.84 19.21 -0.43
C TYR A 223 -8.79 17.77 -0.93
N ALA A 224 -7.58 17.19 -0.98
CA ALA A 224 -7.38 15.78 -1.28
C ALA A 224 -6.15 15.21 -0.55
N PHE A 225 -6.06 13.87 -0.54
CA PHE A 225 -4.90 13.14 -0.01
C PHE A 225 -4.17 12.40 -1.12
N GLY A 226 -2.83 12.44 -1.09
CA GLY A 226 -1.99 11.63 -1.97
C GLY A 226 -2.13 10.14 -1.68
N GLN A 227 -2.09 9.32 -2.74
CA GLN A 227 -2.20 7.87 -2.69
C GLN A 227 -0.87 7.22 -3.05
N ALA A 228 -0.32 6.43 -2.12
CA ALA A 228 0.92 5.68 -2.23
C ALA A 228 2.19 6.54 -2.46
N SER A 229 2.03 7.82 -2.79
CA SER A 229 3.12 8.78 -3.02
C SER A 229 2.73 10.21 -2.66
N ASP A 230 3.69 11.12 -2.71
CA ASP A 230 3.48 12.55 -2.58
C ASP A 230 3.04 13.13 -3.93
N MET A 231 1.79 13.59 -4.01
CA MET A 231 1.16 14.14 -5.21
C MET A 231 1.06 15.68 -5.21
N ARG A 232 1.84 16.39 -4.36
CA ARG A 232 1.77 17.88 -4.27
C ARG A 232 2.10 18.60 -5.58
N GLU A 233 2.80 17.97 -6.48
CA GLU A 233 3.08 18.55 -7.80
C GLU A 233 1.80 18.83 -8.58
N TRP A 234 0.77 18.00 -8.40
CA TRP A 234 -0.52 18.10 -9.09
C TRP A 234 -1.61 18.80 -8.30
N GLY A 235 -1.39 19.05 -7.02
CA GLY A 235 -2.32 19.76 -6.14
C GLY A 235 -1.60 20.44 -5.00
N PRO A 236 -0.79 21.49 -5.27
CA PRO A 236 0.02 22.13 -4.24
C PRO A 236 -0.79 22.78 -3.13
N ASN A 237 -2.03 23.18 -3.41
CA ASN A 237 -2.97 23.74 -2.44
C ASN A 237 -3.95 22.70 -1.93
N ALA A 238 -4.35 21.76 -2.79
CA ALA A 238 -5.33 20.73 -2.48
C ALA A 238 -4.77 19.64 -1.57
N GLN A 239 -3.52 19.17 -1.79
CA GLN A 239 -2.99 18.08 -0.99
C GLN A 239 -2.79 18.49 0.46
N LEU A 240 -3.55 17.87 1.38
CA LEU A 240 -3.35 18.04 2.81
C LEU A 240 -2.10 17.28 3.31
N THR A 241 -1.97 16.05 2.92
CA THR A 241 -0.85 15.12 3.04
C THR A 241 -1.15 13.90 2.16
N GLY A 242 -0.44 12.80 2.31
CA GLY A 242 -0.71 11.56 1.60
C GLY A 242 -0.03 10.39 2.29
N ILE A 243 -0.49 9.18 2.03
CA ILE A 243 0.21 7.96 2.41
C ILE A 243 1.35 7.74 1.41
N ILE A 244 2.53 7.43 1.92
CA ILE A 244 3.69 6.98 1.15
C ILE A 244 3.98 5.55 1.54
N ASN A 245 4.08 4.66 0.56
CA ASN A 245 4.44 3.27 0.78
C ASN A 245 5.93 3.07 0.55
N ASP A 246 6.68 2.78 1.60
CA ASP A 246 8.13 2.56 1.53
C ASP A 246 8.45 1.06 1.45
N TRP A 247 8.40 0.53 0.24
CA TRP A 247 8.72 -0.87 -0.06
C TRP A 247 10.21 -1.18 -0.06
N GLY A 248 11.06 -0.15 -0.10
CA GLY A 248 12.50 -0.31 -0.30
C GLY A 248 13.20 -1.19 0.74
N PRO A 249 13.05 -0.95 2.05
CA PRO A 249 13.63 -1.78 3.09
C PRO A 249 13.22 -3.25 2.99
N TYR A 250 11.94 -3.52 2.75
CA TYR A 250 11.42 -4.87 2.55
C TYR A 250 12.12 -5.57 1.38
N TYR A 251 12.21 -4.92 0.21
CA TYR A 251 12.88 -5.50 -0.95
C TYR A 251 14.35 -5.82 -0.69
N VAL A 252 15.05 -4.91 -0.01
CA VAL A 252 16.47 -5.14 0.39
C VAL A 252 16.59 -6.38 1.27
N GLU A 253 15.72 -6.53 2.26
CA GLU A 253 15.72 -7.68 3.16
C GLU A 253 15.49 -8.99 2.39
N ARG A 254 14.46 -9.03 1.54
CA ARG A 254 14.08 -10.23 0.77
C ARG A 254 15.18 -10.66 -0.21
N ILE A 255 15.82 -9.70 -0.90
CA ILE A 255 16.94 -9.97 -1.80
C ILE A 255 18.16 -10.50 -1.04
N LYS A 256 18.49 -9.89 0.11
CA LYS A 256 19.57 -10.40 0.99
C LYS A 256 19.28 -11.81 1.45
N ALA A 257 18.06 -12.10 1.85
CA ALA A 257 17.66 -13.45 2.29
C ALA A 257 17.82 -14.49 1.17
N VAL A 258 17.52 -14.14 -0.09
CA VAL A 258 17.78 -15.02 -1.25
C VAL A 258 19.28 -15.23 -1.44
N ARG A 259 20.08 -14.16 -1.44
CA ARG A 259 21.54 -14.22 -1.58
C ARG A 259 22.18 -15.10 -0.52
N ASP A 260 21.74 -14.97 0.72
CA ASP A 260 22.32 -15.63 1.90
C ASP A 260 21.72 -17.04 2.12
N GLY A 261 20.78 -17.49 1.27
CA GLY A 261 20.12 -18.79 1.36
C GLY A 261 19.17 -18.92 2.57
N THR A 262 18.79 -17.83 3.19
CA THR A 262 17.94 -17.79 4.39
C THR A 262 16.48 -17.45 4.08
N TRP A 263 16.14 -17.22 2.82
CA TRP A 263 14.78 -16.89 2.42
C TRP A 263 13.79 -17.97 2.84
N ALA A 264 12.76 -17.56 3.53
CA ALA A 264 11.62 -18.41 3.90
C ALA A 264 10.32 -17.70 3.50
N SER A 265 9.29 -18.50 3.16
CA SER A 265 7.96 -17.99 3.00
C SER A 265 7.42 -17.52 4.36
N ALA A 266 7.06 -16.24 4.43
CA ALA A 266 6.45 -15.64 5.61
C ALA A 266 5.53 -14.50 5.13
N ASP A 267 4.34 -14.41 5.70
CA ASP A 267 3.48 -13.27 5.43
C ASP A 267 3.97 -12.06 6.24
N SER A 268 4.10 -10.91 5.55
CA SER A 268 4.46 -9.63 6.13
C SER A 268 3.26 -8.70 6.08
N PHE A 269 2.92 -8.08 7.20
CA PHE A 269 1.85 -7.10 7.31
C PHE A 269 2.33 -5.95 8.19
N GLU A 270 2.94 -4.95 7.58
CA GLU A 270 3.69 -3.89 8.24
C GLU A 270 2.97 -2.56 8.11
N GLY A 271 3.11 -1.70 9.11
CA GLY A 271 2.38 -0.44 9.20
C GLY A 271 3.28 0.78 9.42
N ILE A 272 2.74 1.71 10.19
CA ILE A 272 3.44 2.94 10.59
C ILE A 272 4.65 2.62 11.47
N LYS A 273 4.53 1.66 12.37
CA LYS A 273 5.59 1.25 13.30
C LYS A 273 6.84 0.77 12.56
N GLU A 274 6.68 -0.07 11.58
CA GLU A 274 7.77 -0.65 10.79
C GLU A 274 8.28 0.33 9.72
N GLY A 275 7.58 1.43 9.49
CA GLY A 275 7.92 2.44 8.50
C GLY A 275 7.54 2.10 7.07
N MET A 276 6.69 1.08 6.86
CA MET A 276 6.15 0.76 5.53
C MET A 276 5.05 1.76 5.12
N VAL A 277 4.32 2.29 6.09
CA VAL A 277 3.37 3.38 5.91
C VAL A 277 3.96 4.67 6.47
N LYS A 278 4.22 5.63 5.59
CA LYS A 278 4.73 6.98 5.89
C LYS A 278 3.77 8.04 5.38
N PHE A 279 4.07 9.30 5.67
CA PHE A 279 3.24 10.42 5.26
C PHE A 279 4.04 11.44 4.46
N ALA A 280 3.41 12.01 3.43
CA ALA A 280 3.89 13.20 2.77
C ALA A 280 3.88 14.40 3.75
N PRO A 281 4.67 15.45 3.51
CA PRO A 281 4.62 16.63 4.35
C PRO A 281 3.20 17.20 4.46
N MET A 282 2.80 17.54 5.69
CA MET A 282 1.49 18.12 5.97
C MET A 282 1.39 19.54 5.41
N ASN A 283 0.28 19.86 4.76
CA ASN A 283 -0.02 21.18 4.23
C ASN A 283 -0.07 22.20 5.38
N GLN A 284 0.44 23.41 5.11
CA GLN A 284 0.40 24.50 6.08
C GLN A 284 -1.02 24.96 6.41
N ASN A 285 -1.99 24.75 5.50
CA ASN A 285 -3.39 25.13 5.67
C ASN A 285 -4.16 24.23 6.64
N ILE A 286 -3.62 23.10 7.06
CA ILE A 286 -4.23 22.27 8.11
C ILE A 286 -4.16 23.05 9.45
N PRO A 287 -5.26 23.25 10.17
CA PRO A 287 -5.25 23.88 11.50
C PRO A 287 -4.27 23.20 12.46
N THR A 288 -3.66 23.99 13.34
CA THR A 288 -2.61 23.49 14.25
C THR A 288 -3.09 22.38 15.17
N ASP A 289 -4.29 22.49 15.68
CA ASP A 289 -4.93 21.49 16.55
C ASP A 289 -5.17 20.17 15.79
N VAL A 290 -5.63 20.23 14.53
CA VAL A 290 -5.80 19.08 13.65
C VAL A 290 -4.44 18.43 13.31
N LYS A 291 -3.38 19.24 13.06
CA LYS A 291 -2.02 18.70 12.88
C LYS A 291 -1.52 17.97 14.12
N ASN A 292 -1.72 18.57 15.28
CA ASN A 292 -1.29 17.98 16.57
C ASN A 292 -2.03 16.66 16.84
N ASP A 293 -3.33 16.60 16.55
CA ASP A 293 -4.12 15.39 16.69
C ASP A 293 -3.65 14.28 15.72
N ALA A 294 -3.39 14.62 14.46
CA ALA A 294 -2.84 13.68 13.47
C ALA A 294 -1.44 13.17 13.88
N MET A 295 -0.55 14.07 14.35
CA MET A 295 0.78 13.68 14.82
C MET A 295 0.70 12.76 16.04
N LYS A 296 -0.24 13.05 16.96
CA LYS A 296 -0.49 12.17 18.10
C LYS A 296 -0.93 10.78 17.63
N ALA A 297 -1.85 10.69 16.66
CA ALA A 297 -2.30 9.42 16.11
C ALA A 297 -1.13 8.63 15.48
N ILE A 298 -0.25 9.29 14.72
CA ILE A 298 0.96 8.66 14.13
C ILE A 298 1.85 8.07 15.25
N ILE A 299 2.08 8.82 16.32
CA ILE A 299 2.89 8.37 17.47
C ILE A 299 2.21 7.18 18.15
N ASP A 300 0.90 7.24 18.35
CA ASP A 300 0.16 6.18 19.02
C ASP A 300 0.18 4.87 18.21
N PHE A 301 0.11 4.92 16.87
CA PHE A 301 0.33 3.76 16.00
C PHE A 301 1.76 3.23 16.07
N ALA A 302 2.75 4.12 15.98
CA ALA A 302 4.15 3.71 16.07
C ALA A 302 4.49 3.05 17.42
N MET A 303 3.73 3.36 18.47
CA MET A 303 3.85 2.78 19.81
C MET A 303 2.85 1.64 20.09
N GLU A 304 2.07 1.21 19.10
CA GLU A 304 1.03 0.17 19.20
C GLU A 304 0.01 0.41 20.32
N LYS A 305 -0.33 1.68 20.58
CA LYS A 305 -1.30 2.07 21.63
C LYS A 305 -2.74 2.06 21.15
N VAL A 306 -2.95 2.10 19.83
CA VAL A 306 -4.26 2.19 19.19
C VAL A 306 -4.35 1.21 18.03
N ASP A 307 -5.57 0.72 17.78
CA ASP A 307 -5.92 -0.01 16.57
C ASP A 307 -7.18 0.63 15.99
N PRO A 308 -7.24 0.89 14.66
CA PRO A 308 -8.40 1.52 14.00
C PRO A 308 -9.71 0.77 14.23
N PHE A 309 -9.62 -0.55 14.37
CA PHE A 309 -10.76 -1.44 14.53
C PHE A 309 -10.84 -1.97 15.95
N THR A 310 -10.91 -1.04 16.91
CA THR A 310 -11.22 -1.33 18.32
C THR A 310 -12.69 -1.01 18.58
N GLY A 311 -13.47 -2.01 19.02
CA GLY A 311 -14.92 -1.89 19.27
C GLY A 311 -15.29 -1.00 20.45
N PRO A 312 -16.58 -0.62 20.55
CA PRO A 312 -17.70 -1.22 19.83
C PRO A 312 -17.83 -0.72 18.38
N ILE A 313 -18.00 -1.62 17.42
CA ILE A 313 -18.22 -1.29 16.01
C ILE A 313 -19.35 -2.17 15.46
N ASN A 314 -20.32 -1.53 14.81
CA ASN A 314 -21.39 -2.21 14.08
C ASN A 314 -21.09 -2.18 12.58
N LYS A 315 -21.65 -3.15 11.86
CA LYS A 315 -21.72 -3.15 10.40
C LYS A 315 -22.83 -2.22 9.93
N GLN A 316 -22.80 -1.87 8.64
CA GLN A 316 -23.77 -0.98 8.00
C GLN A 316 -25.23 -1.41 8.21
N ASP A 317 -25.49 -2.72 8.30
CA ASP A 317 -26.83 -3.28 8.54
C ASP A 317 -27.26 -3.21 10.01
N GLY A 318 -26.47 -2.61 10.88
CA GLY A 318 -26.72 -2.50 12.32
C GLY A 318 -26.32 -3.73 13.14
N THR A 319 -25.83 -4.80 12.52
CA THR A 319 -25.32 -5.96 13.26
C THR A 319 -24.00 -5.66 13.93
N SER A 320 -23.81 -6.13 15.18
CA SER A 320 -22.55 -5.95 15.90
C SER A 320 -21.42 -6.73 15.20
N TRP A 321 -20.29 -6.08 15.00
CA TRP A 321 -19.07 -6.73 14.56
C TRP A 321 -18.08 -6.90 15.71
N LEU A 322 -17.79 -5.83 16.45
CA LEU A 322 -16.87 -5.86 17.59
C LEU A 322 -17.56 -5.32 18.84
N GLY A 323 -17.41 -6.03 19.95
CA GLY A 323 -17.83 -5.57 21.28
C GLY A 323 -16.87 -4.52 21.85
N ALA A 324 -17.23 -3.92 22.98
CA ALA A 324 -16.42 -2.87 23.62
C ALA A 324 -15.02 -3.38 23.98
N GLY A 325 -13.98 -2.70 23.43
CA GLY A 325 -12.58 -3.03 23.66
C GLY A 325 -12.06 -4.24 22.88
N GLU A 326 -12.88 -4.90 22.06
CA GLU A 326 -12.42 -5.95 21.15
C GLU A 326 -11.64 -5.33 19.98
N ILE A 327 -10.53 -5.96 19.63
CA ILE A 327 -9.72 -5.62 18.45
C ILE A 327 -10.04 -6.61 17.32
N ALA A 328 -10.21 -6.11 16.11
CA ALA A 328 -10.53 -6.94 14.97
C ALA A 328 -9.46 -8.02 14.72
N PRO A 329 -9.85 -9.30 14.57
CA PRO A 329 -8.92 -10.34 14.14
C PRO A 329 -8.36 -10.04 12.74
N ILE A 330 -7.09 -10.35 12.50
CA ILE A 330 -6.46 -10.17 11.18
C ILE A 330 -7.25 -10.89 10.08
N ALA A 331 -7.83 -12.05 10.38
CA ALA A 331 -8.65 -12.80 9.42
C ALA A 331 -9.87 -12.00 8.94
N ASP A 332 -10.51 -11.25 9.84
CA ASP A 332 -11.65 -10.40 9.51
C ASP A 332 -11.20 -9.22 8.61
N LEU A 333 -10.03 -8.64 8.91
CA LEU A 333 -9.46 -7.56 8.09
C LEU A 333 -9.11 -8.06 6.69
N MET A 334 -8.56 -9.26 6.56
CA MET A 334 -8.20 -9.87 5.27
C MET A 334 -9.41 -10.32 4.46
N GLY A 335 -10.54 -10.58 5.12
CA GLY A 335 -11.79 -11.01 4.49
C GLY A 335 -12.89 -9.95 4.50
N MET A 336 -12.61 -8.69 4.80
CA MET A 336 -13.63 -7.66 5.00
C MET A 336 -14.46 -7.39 3.75
N GLN A 337 -15.78 -7.62 3.85
CA GLN A 337 -16.76 -7.48 2.77
C GLN A 337 -18.01 -6.75 3.28
N PHE A 338 -17.84 -5.67 4.06
CA PHE A 338 -18.92 -4.86 4.58
C PHE A 338 -18.43 -3.45 4.92
N TYR A 339 -19.33 -2.50 4.89
CA TYR A 339 -19.10 -1.17 5.47
C TYR A 339 -19.47 -1.17 6.96
N VAL A 340 -18.83 -0.27 7.71
CA VAL A 340 -19.24 0.03 9.08
C VAL A 340 -20.48 0.91 9.11
N GLU A 341 -21.21 0.88 10.23
CA GLU A 341 -22.40 1.71 10.48
C GLU A 341 -22.10 3.19 10.26
N GLY A 342 -23.03 3.87 9.58
CA GLY A 342 -22.97 5.31 9.26
C GLY A 342 -22.40 5.62 7.88
N ILE A 343 -21.85 4.67 7.13
CA ILE A 343 -21.59 4.83 5.70
C ILE A 343 -22.92 4.57 4.97
N GLU A 344 -23.46 5.60 4.30
CA GLU A 344 -24.77 5.48 3.61
C GLU A 344 -24.62 4.96 2.17
N SER A 345 -23.44 5.06 1.56
CA SER A 345 -23.19 4.52 0.23
C SER A 345 -23.50 3.03 0.17
N GLN A 346 -24.18 2.60 -0.91
CA GLN A 346 -24.48 1.18 -1.10
C GLN A 346 -23.20 0.36 -1.22
N PHE A 347 -23.14 -0.76 -0.48
CA PHE A 347 -22.05 -1.70 -0.64
C PHE A 347 -22.08 -2.33 -2.05
N PRO A 348 -20.97 -2.39 -2.77
CA PRO A 348 -20.93 -2.96 -4.12
C PRO A 348 -21.25 -4.47 -4.09
N ASN A 349 -22.07 -4.92 -5.04
CA ASN A 349 -22.47 -6.32 -5.20
C ASN A 349 -21.38 -7.15 -5.92
#